data_631a431cdade1959b3d0088bd4f4e03b
#
_entry.id   631a431cdade1959b3d0088bd4f4e03b
#
_cell.length_a   1.000
_cell.length_b   1.000
_cell.length_c   1.000
_cell.angle_alpha   90.00
_cell.angle_beta   90.00
_cell.angle_gamma   90.00
#
_symmetry.space_group_name_H-M   'P 1'
#
loop_
_entity.id
_entity.type
_entity.pdbx_description
1 polymer ?
#
loop_
_entity_poly.entity_id
_entity_poly.type
_entity_poly.pdbx_seq_one_letter_code
_entity_poly.pdbx_strand_id
1 'polypeptide(L)'
;MSSTGKKRRGNRLLADELPLLFFPTGRMPCSEETRSVFEAVLRDSSGNERNQKMADNKIPVICVKDLYKIYRVGESKVRALNGVDFTIYKGEFCAIVGTSGSGKSTLLNMLAGLEKPTKGEIVIAGEHIENKTENQLVRFRREHIGFIFQSFNLLSTMTALENVALPLTFQGVDKAKRLKKASALLDLVKLGKYKNHRPTQMSGGQQQRVGVARALVVDPEIIFADEPTGNLDSNTSKEVMELMQQVVHEKQQTLVMVTHDNHLASFADRIFHIIDGKIVRIDDMTGKSKEEREKEEKKREEEASI
;
A
#
# COMPACT_ATOMS: atom_id res chain seq x y z
N MET A 1 -48.02 24.65 33.46
CA MET A 1 -46.89 25.57 33.63
C MET A 1 -45.63 24.75 33.86
N SER A 2 -44.62 25.10 33.20
CA SER A 2 -43.22 24.70 33.22
C SER A 2 -42.81 23.59 32.26
N SER A 3 -42.37 24.06 31.07
CA SER A 3 -41.63 23.34 30.06
C SER A 3 -40.18 23.17 30.51
N THR A 4 -39.63 21.99 30.35
CA THR A 4 -38.15 21.80 30.37
C THR A 4 -37.69 21.15 29.08
N GLY A 5 -37.03 21.95 28.26
CA GLY A 5 -36.44 21.56 27.01
C GLY A 5 -35.28 20.58 27.19
N LYS A 6 -35.38 19.44 26.52
CA LYS A 6 -34.23 18.53 26.33
C LYS A 6 -33.33 19.08 25.21
N LYS A 7 -32.22 19.69 25.59
CA LYS A 7 -31.10 19.96 24.69
C LYS A 7 -30.52 18.63 24.18
N ARG A 8 -30.59 18.45 22.86
CA ARG A 8 -29.81 17.43 22.14
C ARG A 8 -28.31 17.76 22.29
N ARG A 9 -27.58 17.00 23.10
CA ARG A 9 -26.12 16.99 23.08
C ARG A 9 -25.69 16.20 21.86
N GLY A 10 -25.07 16.88 20.92
CA GLY A 10 -24.42 16.26 19.78
C GLY A 10 -23.29 15.32 20.25
N ASN A 11 -23.24 14.17 19.63
CA ASN A 11 -22.16 13.18 19.77
C ASN A 11 -20.82 13.78 19.30
N ARG A 12 -20.10 14.35 20.26
CA ARG A 12 -18.66 14.59 20.18
C ARG A 12 -18.01 13.64 21.19
N LEU A 13 -17.93 12.38 20.81
CA LEU A 13 -17.26 11.35 21.59
C LEU A 13 -16.69 10.37 20.57
N LEU A 14 -15.38 10.39 20.44
CA LEU A 14 -14.48 9.28 20.08
C LEU A 14 -13.11 9.74 19.56
N ALA A 15 -12.63 10.90 19.99
CA ALA A 15 -11.24 11.31 19.69
C ALA A 15 -10.27 11.13 20.87
N ASP A 16 -10.76 10.95 22.12
CA ASP A 16 -9.89 11.11 23.30
C ASP A 16 -9.71 9.86 24.17
N GLU A 17 -10.20 8.67 23.76
CA GLU A 17 -10.01 7.42 24.53
C GLU A 17 -9.56 6.24 23.68
N LEU A 18 -8.57 6.43 22.80
CA LEU A 18 -7.68 5.33 22.43
C LEU A 18 -6.51 5.38 23.42
N PRO A 19 -6.35 4.39 24.32
CA PRO A 19 -5.14 4.31 25.09
C PRO A 19 -3.99 4.21 24.07
N LEU A 20 -3.05 5.14 24.15
CA LEU A 20 -1.73 5.04 23.55
C LEU A 20 -1.17 3.68 23.96
N LEU A 21 -1.47 2.66 23.18
CA LEU A 21 -0.73 1.40 23.20
C LEU A 21 0.67 1.77 22.74
N PHE A 22 1.48 2.17 23.70
CA PHE A 22 2.91 2.36 23.60
C PHE A 22 3.49 1.08 23.01
N PHE A 23 3.70 1.05 21.70
CA PHE A 23 4.49 0.03 21.05
C PHE A 23 5.96 0.39 21.29
N PRO A 24 6.74 -0.45 21.99
CA PRO A 24 8.17 -0.27 22.08
C PRO A 24 8.80 -0.77 20.77
N THR A 25 8.49 -0.14 19.68
CA THR A 25 9.34 -0.18 18.51
C THR A 25 9.95 1.20 18.41
N GLY A 26 11.06 1.38 19.13
CA GLY A 26 11.99 2.45 18.88
C GLY A 26 12.60 2.27 17.50
N ARG A 27 11.78 2.31 16.45
CA ARG A 27 12.24 2.54 15.09
C ARG A 27 12.48 4.04 15.00
N MET A 28 13.76 4.38 14.95
CA MET A 28 14.22 5.75 14.75
C MET A 28 13.54 6.37 13.53
N PRO A 29 13.25 7.68 13.57
CA PRO A 29 12.99 8.43 12.35
C PRO A 29 14.18 8.17 11.41
N CYS A 30 13.91 8.04 10.10
CA CYS A 30 14.86 7.80 9.03
C CYS A 30 16.26 8.28 9.43
N SER A 31 17.20 7.34 9.67
CA SER A 31 18.55 7.70 10.13
C SER A 31 19.22 8.56 9.06
N GLU A 32 20.20 9.40 9.46
CA GLU A 32 21.01 10.14 8.49
C GLU A 32 21.63 9.22 7.45
N GLU A 33 21.96 7.97 7.81
CA GLU A 33 22.43 6.93 6.90
C GLU A 33 21.37 6.55 5.85
N THR A 34 20.11 6.33 6.26
CA THR A 34 19.01 6.04 5.33
C THR A 34 18.81 7.19 4.35
N ARG A 35 18.87 8.44 4.84
CA ARG A 35 18.78 9.64 4.01
C ARG A 35 19.95 9.73 3.03
N SER A 36 21.17 9.40 3.47
CA SER A 36 22.36 9.44 2.62
C SER A 36 22.31 8.41 1.49
N VAL A 37 21.76 7.23 1.73
CA VAL A 37 21.54 6.20 0.68
C VAL A 37 20.57 6.70 -0.37
N PHE A 38 19.43 7.26 0.03
CA PHE A 38 18.47 7.84 -0.92
C PHE A 38 19.05 9.05 -1.66
N GLU A 39 19.76 9.94 -0.99
CA GLU A 39 20.41 11.09 -1.63
C GLU A 39 21.49 10.66 -2.63
N ALA A 40 22.25 9.61 -2.35
CA ALA A 40 23.23 9.07 -3.28
C ALA A 40 22.57 8.54 -4.55
N VAL A 41 21.46 7.80 -4.43
CA VAL A 41 20.71 7.29 -5.58
C VAL A 41 20.04 8.43 -6.37
N LEU A 42 19.51 9.46 -5.69
CA LEU A 42 18.85 10.59 -6.35
C LEU A 42 19.81 11.54 -7.06
N ARG A 43 21.02 11.80 -6.53
CA ARG A 43 22.01 12.71 -7.14
C ARG A 43 22.52 12.24 -8.50
N ASP A 44 22.54 10.96 -8.75
CA ASP A 44 23.00 10.38 -10.02
C ASP A 44 21.94 10.44 -11.13
N SER A 45 20.70 10.88 -10.79
CA SER A 45 19.56 11.06 -11.70
C SER A 45 19.51 12.48 -12.28
N SER A 46 20.64 13.01 -12.73
CA SER A 46 20.77 14.37 -13.28
C SER A 46 19.86 14.59 -14.48
N GLY A 47 18.89 15.49 -14.38
CA GLY A 47 18.19 16.03 -15.53
C GLY A 47 16.87 16.77 -15.32
N ASN A 48 16.28 16.84 -14.15
CA ASN A 48 15.00 17.54 -14.02
C ASN A 48 14.87 18.37 -12.73
N GLU A 49 15.35 19.63 -12.80
CA GLU A 49 15.31 20.60 -11.68
C GLU A 49 13.90 20.95 -11.19
N ARG A 50 12.85 20.63 -11.94
CA ARG A 50 11.46 20.92 -11.54
C ARG A 50 10.95 20.02 -10.40
N ASN A 51 11.45 18.80 -10.26
CA ASN A 51 11.08 17.90 -9.17
C ASN A 51 11.83 18.18 -7.87
N GLN A 52 12.93 18.92 -7.92
CA GLN A 52 13.75 19.20 -6.75
C GLN A 52 13.12 20.20 -5.77
N LYS A 53 12.33 21.18 -6.23
CA LYS A 53 11.72 22.20 -5.36
C LYS A 53 10.54 21.71 -4.51
N MET A 54 9.90 20.57 -4.86
CA MET A 54 8.86 19.94 -4.04
C MET A 54 9.39 18.89 -3.06
N ALA A 55 10.64 18.47 -3.21
CA ALA A 55 11.25 17.38 -2.43
C ALA A 55 11.85 17.84 -1.09
N ASP A 56 11.97 19.15 -0.84
CA ASP A 56 12.77 19.68 0.28
C ASP A 56 12.28 19.28 1.69
N ASN A 57 11.12 18.59 1.81
CA ASN A 57 10.63 18.12 3.12
C ASN A 57 10.02 16.69 3.10
N LYS A 58 9.98 15.97 1.96
CA LYS A 58 9.42 14.64 1.87
C LYS A 58 10.51 13.57 2.03
N ILE A 59 10.27 12.58 2.90
CA ILE A 59 11.20 11.48 3.15
C ILE A 59 10.95 10.38 2.11
N PRO A 60 11.91 10.05 1.21
CA PRO A 60 11.75 8.95 0.28
C PRO A 60 11.70 7.60 1.04
N VAL A 61 10.82 6.71 0.63
CA VAL A 61 10.69 5.36 1.22
C VAL A 61 10.92 4.26 0.19
N ILE A 62 10.62 4.52 -1.08
CA ILE A 62 10.96 3.66 -2.22
C ILE A 62 11.66 4.51 -3.27
N CYS A 63 12.83 4.06 -3.73
CA CYS A 63 13.55 4.64 -4.85
C CYS A 63 13.89 3.53 -5.85
N VAL A 64 13.50 3.72 -7.11
CA VAL A 64 13.76 2.79 -8.21
C VAL A 64 14.54 3.51 -9.28
N LYS A 65 15.65 2.90 -9.74
CA LYS A 65 16.53 3.47 -10.75
C LYS A 65 16.90 2.47 -11.82
N ASP A 66 16.70 2.85 -13.09
CA ASP A 66 17.08 2.10 -14.29
C ASP A 66 16.66 0.62 -14.22
N LEU A 67 15.41 0.37 -13.78
CA LEU A 67 14.93 -0.98 -13.46
C LEU A 67 14.50 -1.73 -14.70
N TYR A 68 15.10 -2.89 -14.94
CA TYR A 68 14.76 -3.80 -16.03
C TYR A 68 14.37 -5.17 -15.52
N LYS A 69 13.36 -5.76 -16.19
CA LYS A 69 13.03 -7.17 -16.04
C LYS A 69 12.83 -7.81 -17.39
N ILE A 70 13.64 -8.83 -17.67
CA ILE A 70 13.61 -9.58 -18.92
C ILE A 70 13.41 -11.06 -18.60
N TYR A 71 12.29 -11.60 -19.06
CA TYR A 71 12.00 -13.03 -19.00
C TYR A 71 12.48 -13.73 -20.26
N ARG A 72 12.96 -14.97 -20.12
CA ARG A 72 13.25 -15.87 -21.23
C ARG A 72 12.11 -16.87 -21.37
N VAL A 73 11.45 -16.87 -22.50
CA VAL A 73 10.35 -17.78 -22.83
C VAL A 73 10.77 -18.57 -24.06
N GLY A 74 11.33 -19.76 -23.87
CA GLY A 74 12.02 -20.50 -24.92
C GLY A 74 13.20 -19.71 -25.50
N GLU A 75 13.22 -19.48 -26.80
CA GLU A 75 14.23 -18.66 -27.49
C GLU A 75 13.95 -17.16 -27.46
N SER A 76 12.71 -16.76 -27.11
CA SER A 76 12.28 -15.36 -27.09
C SER A 76 12.62 -14.67 -25.76
N LYS A 77 12.84 -13.35 -25.83
CA LYS A 77 13.03 -12.48 -24.65
C LYS A 77 11.85 -11.52 -24.56
N VAL A 78 11.14 -11.55 -23.42
CA VAL A 78 10.06 -10.61 -23.11
C VAL A 78 10.58 -9.59 -22.09
N ARG A 79 10.56 -8.32 -22.48
CA ARG A 79 10.93 -7.20 -21.58
C ARG A 79 9.68 -6.76 -20.83
N ALA A 80 9.52 -7.21 -19.61
CA ALA A 80 8.40 -6.82 -18.76
C ALA A 80 8.59 -5.43 -18.14
N LEU A 81 9.84 -5.04 -17.83
CA LEU A 81 10.20 -3.67 -17.45
C LEU A 81 11.42 -3.21 -18.25
N ASN A 82 11.43 -1.92 -18.61
CA ASN A 82 12.35 -1.37 -19.58
C ASN A 82 12.85 0.03 -19.20
N GLY A 83 13.68 0.10 -18.15
CA GLY A 83 14.23 1.35 -17.61
C GLY A 83 13.18 2.15 -16.84
N VAL A 84 12.74 1.62 -15.71
CA VAL A 84 11.76 2.28 -14.84
C VAL A 84 12.46 3.07 -13.77
N ASP A 85 12.12 4.38 -13.65
CA ASP A 85 12.65 5.30 -12.66
C ASP A 85 11.51 6.01 -11.93
N PHE A 86 11.47 5.94 -10.60
CA PHE A 86 10.56 6.74 -9.78
C PHE A 86 10.94 6.71 -8.30
N THR A 87 10.36 7.66 -7.56
CA THR A 87 10.47 7.74 -6.10
C THR A 87 9.08 7.86 -5.47
N ILE A 88 8.85 7.10 -4.38
CA ILE A 88 7.66 7.20 -3.53
C ILE A 88 8.10 7.69 -2.16
N TYR A 89 7.32 8.61 -1.58
CA TYR A 89 7.63 9.22 -0.30
C TYR A 89 6.78 8.61 0.82
N LYS A 90 7.27 8.74 2.05
CA LYS A 90 6.62 8.22 3.24
C LYS A 90 5.22 8.84 3.42
N GLY A 91 4.23 7.99 3.72
CA GLY A 91 2.85 8.40 3.95
C GLY A 91 2.05 8.66 2.68
N GLU A 92 2.61 8.46 1.47
CA GLU A 92 1.88 8.59 0.21
C GLU A 92 1.05 7.35 -0.08
N PHE A 93 -0.14 7.55 -0.60
CA PHE A 93 -0.90 6.52 -1.30
C PHE A 93 -0.64 6.66 -2.80
N CYS A 94 0.04 5.69 -3.40
CA CYS A 94 0.38 5.67 -4.81
C CYS A 94 -0.39 4.57 -5.56
N ALA A 95 -0.87 4.87 -6.77
CA ALA A 95 -1.44 3.90 -7.68
C ALA A 95 -0.56 3.72 -8.92
N ILE A 96 -0.34 2.48 -9.35
CA ILE A 96 0.32 2.13 -10.60
C ILE A 96 -0.77 1.59 -11.55
N VAL A 97 -1.03 2.31 -12.63
CA VAL A 97 -2.08 1.98 -13.58
C VAL A 97 -1.52 1.64 -14.96
N GLY A 98 -2.20 0.78 -15.67
CA GLY A 98 -1.84 0.40 -17.04
C GLY A 98 -2.66 -0.80 -17.53
N THR A 99 -2.61 -1.09 -18.81
CA THR A 99 -3.31 -2.24 -19.42
C THR A 99 -2.75 -3.57 -18.92
N SER A 100 -3.48 -4.66 -19.17
CA SER A 100 -2.96 -6.02 -18.91
C SER A 100 -1.66 -6.24 -19.67
N GLY A 101 -0.66 -6.87 -19.03
CA GLY A 101 0.64 -7.12 -19.64
C GLY A 101 1.62 -5.93 -19.63
N SER A 102 1.23 -4.74 -19.17
CA SER A 102 2.11 -3.56 -19.16
C SER A 102 3.30 -3.63 -18.16
N GLY A 103 3.35 -4.67 -17.31
CA GLY A 103 4.44 -4.87 -16.34
C GLY A 103 4.10 -4.54 -14.89
N LYS A 104 2.85 -4.16 -14.56
CA LYS A 104 2.42 -3.76 -13.20
C LYS A 104 2.74 -4.78 -12.11
N SER A 105 2.23 -6.01 -12.26
CA SER A 105 2.45 -7.07 -11.25
C SER A 105 3.91 -7.48 -11.17
N THR A 106 4.64 -7.43 -12.30
CA THR A 106 6.10 -7.63 -12.31
C THR A 106 6.80 -6.57 -11.48
N LEU A 107 6.44 -5.28 -11.65
CA LEU A 107 6.99 -4.19 -10.86
C LEU A 107 6.67 -4.37 -9.37
N LEU A 108 5.40 -4.66 -9.04
CA LEU A 108 4.97 -4.89 -7.66
C LEU A 108 5.74 -6.04 -7.00
N ASN A 109 5.92 -7.17 -7.72
CA ASN A 109 6.68 -8.33 -7.22
C ASN A 109 8.14 -7.99 -6.93
N MET A 110 8.78 -7.17 -7.75
CA MET A 110 10.16 -6.73 -7.49
C MET A 110 10.24 -5.76 -6.31
N LEU A 111 9.32 -4.80 -6.21
CA LEU A 111 9.24 -3.91 -5.04
C LEU A 111 8.99 -4.70 -3.75
N ALA A 112 8.15 -5.72 -3.81
CA ALA A 112 7.91 -6.60 -2.66
C ALA A 112 9.07 -7.57 -2.37
N GLY A 113 10.14 -7.56 -3.16
CA GLY A 113 11.25 -8.50 -3.02
C GLY A 113 10.84 -9.96 -3.23
N LEU A 114 9.79 -10.21 -4.01
CA LEU A 114 9.36 -11.55 -4.41
C LEU A 114 10.10 -12.03 -5.65
N GLU A 115 10.63 -11.09 -6.43
CA GLU A 115 11.37 -11.35 -7.65
C GLU A 115 12.54 -10.38 -7.81
N LYS A 116 13.69 -10.86 -8.29
CA LYS A 116 14.86 -10.03 -8.51
C LYS A 116 14.82 -9.34 -9.87
N PRO A 117 15.30 -8.09 -9.98
CA PRO A 117 15.48 -7.41 -11.25
C PRO A 117 16.54 -8.08 -12.11
N THR A 118 16.49 -7.85 -13.43
CA THR A 118 17.58 -8.22 -14.35
C THR A 118 18.70 -7.18 -14.28
N LYS A 119 18.36 -5.90 -14.10
CA LYS A 119 19.28 -4.76 -13.95
C LYS A 119 18.54 -3.63 -13.22
N GLY A 120 19.28 -2.72 -12.61
CA GLY A 120 18.78 -1.56 -11.90
C GLY A 120 18.78 -1.72 -10.40
N GLU A 121 18.40 -0.67 -9.71
CA GLU A 121 18.46 -0.55 -8.27
C GLU A 121 17.07 -0.36 -7.67
N ILE A 122 16.82 -0.98 -6.52
CA ILE A 122 15.60 -0.83 -5.74
C ILE A 122 15.98 -0.59 -4.29
N VAL A 123 15.82 0.63 -3.82
CA VAL A 123 16.04 0.99 -2.41
C VAL A 123 14.68 1.13 -1.73
N ILE A 124 14.46 0.39 -0.65
CA ILE A 124 13.24 0.44 0.15
C ILE A 124 13.60 0.55 1.62
N ALA A 125 13.05 1.53 2.33
CA ALA A 125 13.36 1.81 3.73
C ALA A 125 14.88 1.98 3.97
N GLY A 126 15.62 2.51 2.98
CA GLY A 126 17.08 2.69 3.01
C GLY A 126 17.90 1.44 2.73
N GLU A 127 17.28 0.33 2.33
CA GLU A 127 17.97 -0.93 2.04
C GLU A 127 17.90 -1.28 0.56
N HIS A 128 19.05 -1.63 -0.05
CA HIS A 128 19.15 -2.16 -1.41
C HIS A 128 18.62 -3.59 -1.45
N ILE A 129 17.38 -3.78 -1.93
CA ILE A 129 16.72 -5.09 -1.91
C ILE A 129 17.19 -6.02 -3.04
N GLU A 130 17.65 -5.47 -4.16
CA GLU A 130 18.19 -6.24 -5.29
C GLU A 130 19.46 -7.05 -4.91
N ASN A 131 20.22 -6.56 -3.92
CA ASN A 131 21.46 -7.20 -3.45
C ASN A 131 21.23 -8.25 -2.35
N LYS A 132 19.99 -8.34 -1.79
CA LYS A 132 19.70 -9.26 -0.69
C LYS A 132 19.61 -10.71 -1.16
N THR A 133 20.02 -11.64 -0.29
CA THR A 133 19.74 -13.06 -0.43
C THR A 133 18.27 -13.36 -0.14
N GLU A 134 17.78 -14.55 -0.56
CA GLU A 134 16.39 -14.95 -0.30
C GLU A 134 16.03 -14.93 1.21
N ASN A 135 16.92 -15.41 2.07
CA ASN A 135 16.70 -15.38 3.52
C ASN A 135 16.59 -13.93 4.07
N GLN A 136 17.39 -13.02 3.54
CA GLN A 136 17.32 -11.60 3.90
C GLN A 136 16.04 -10.96 3.37
N LEU A 137 15.60 -11.31 2.15
CA LEU A 137 14.31 -10.84 1.60
C LEU A 137 13.12 -11.36 2.40
N VAL A 138 13.14 -12.62 2.86
CA VAL A 138 12.09 -13.16 3.75
C VAL A 138 12.01 -12.35 5.05
N ARG A 139 13.15 -12.03 5.66
CA ARG A 139 13.20 -11.21 6.87
C ARG A 139 12.71 -9.79 6.60
N PHE A 140 13.18 -9.16 5.52
CA PHE A 140 12.80 -7.83 5.09
C PHE A 140 11.27 -7.72 4.88
N ARG A 141 10.67 -8.66 4.12
CA ARG A 141 9.21 -8.70 3.92
C ARG A 141 8.44 -8.81 5.23
N ARG A 142 8.89 -9.68 6.14
CA ARG A 142 8.24 -9.88 7.43
C ARG A 142 8.28 -8.66 8.34
N GLU A 143 9.30 -7.81 8.21
CA GLU A 143 9.54 -6.67 9.07
C GLU A 143 8.96 -5.36 8.50
N HIS A 144 8.99 -5.16 7.17
CA HIS A 144 8.71 -3.88 6.53
C HIS A 144 7.47 -3.86 5.65
N ILE A 145 6.97 -5.04 5.20
CA ILE A 145 5.95 -5.11 4.15
C ILE A 145 4.65 -5.73 4.65
N GLY A 146 3.53 -5.05 4.36
CA GLY A 146 2.19 -5.60 4.34
C GLY A 146 1.76 -5.94 2.92
N PHE A 147 0.96 -7.00 2.71
CA PHE A 147 0.48 -7.35 1.39
C PHE A 147 -1.04 -7.59 1.38
N ILE A 148 -1.73 -6.92 0.44
CA ILE A 148 -3.16 -7.07 0.18
C ILE A 148 -3.31 -7.70 -1.21
N PHE A 149 -4.01 -8.83 -1.29
CA PHE A 149 -4.16 -9.62 -2.52
C PHE A 149 -5.56 -9.48 -3.10
N GLN A 150 -5.67 -9.58 -4.41
CA GLN A 150 -6.94 -9.63 -5.13
C GLN A 150 -7.82 -10.81 -4.68
N SER A 151 -7.24 -11.99 -4.50
CA SER A 151 -7.93 -13.23 -4.10
C SER A 151 -8.01 -13.41 -2.60
N PHE A 152 -7.85 -12.34 -1.80
CA PHE A 152 -7.84 -12.32 -0.34
C PHE A 152 -6.74 -13.18 0.31
N ASN A 153 -6.45 -14.35 -0.22
CA ASN A 153 -5.46 -15.33 0.26
C ASN A 153 -5.60 -15.63 1.76
N LEU A 154 -6.85 -15.81 2.22
CA LEU A 154 -7.16 -16.18 3.58
C LEU A 154 -7.15 -17.71 3.72
N LEU A 155 -6.64 -18.18 4.86
CA LEU A 155 -6.69 -19.60 5.20
C LEU A 155 -8.11 -19.95 5.66
N SER A 156 -8.84 -20.75 4.86
CA SER A 156 -10.24 -21.13 5.08
C SER A 156 -10.46 -21.94 6.36
N THR A 157 -9.41 -22.61 6.84
CA THR A 157 -9.43 -23.39 8.09
C THR A 157 -9.31 -22.53 9.34
N MET A 158 -8.88 -21.28 9.21
CA MET A 158 -8.68 -20.32 10.30
C MET A 158 -9.81 -19.31 10.36
N THR A 159 -10.10 -18.80 11.55
CA THR A 159 -11.01 -17.66 11.77
C THR A 159 -10.41 -16.35 11.23
N ALA A 160 -11.23 -15.30 11.11
CA ALA A 160 -10.76 -13.96 10.76
C ALA A 160 -9.68 -13.48 11.73
N LEU A 161 -9.88 -13.69 13.03
CA LEU A 161 -8.91 -13.33 14.07
C LEU A 161 -7.58 -14.04 13.89
N GLU A 162 -7.60 -15.34 13.60
CA GLU A 162 -6.39 -16.14 13.39
C GLU A 162 -5.67 -15.76 12.10
N ASN A 163 -6.41 -15.49 11.00
CA ASN A 163 -5.84 -15.01 9.76
C ASN A 163 -5.10 -13.67 9.95
N VAL A 164 -5.69 -12.73 10.68
CA VAL A 164 -5.05 -11.44 10.97
C VAL A 164 -3.84 -11.62 11.89
N ALA A 165 -3.90 -12.53 12.87
CA ALA A 165 -2.79 -12.78 13.80
C ALA A 165 -1.62 -13.56 13.19
N LEU A 166 -1.81 -14.20 12.03
CA LEU A 166 -0.85 -15.13 11.43
C LEU A 166 0.54 -14.53 11.19
N PRO A 167 0.69 -13.30 10.61
CA PRO A 167 2.02 -12.70 10.42
C PRO A 167 2.80 -12.52 11.72
N LEU A 168 2.13 -12.15 12.81
CA LEU A 168 2.75 -12.03 14.13
C LEU A 168 3.19 -13.38 14.72
N THR A 169 2.55 -14.48 14.29
CA THR A 169 2.98 -15.83 14.67
C THR A 169 4.37 -16.14 14.09
N PHE A 170 4.59 -15.76 12.83
CA PHE A 170 5.90 -15.91 12.17
C PHE A 170 6.98 -14.98 12.74
N GLN A 171 6.58 -13.88 13.39
CA GLN A 171 7.48 -13.01 14.13
C GLN A 171 7.78 -13.52 15.57
N GLY A 172 7.18 -14.64 16.00
CA GLY A 172 7.37 -15.18 17.34
C GLY A 172 6.65 -14.41 18.45
N VAL A 173 5.67 -13.55 18.12
CA VAL A 173 4.92 -12.77 19.11
C VAL A 173 4.04 -13.70 19.96
N ASP A 174 4.00 -13.46 21.28
CA ASP A 174 3.16 -14.21 22.22
C ASP A 174 1.70 -14.25 21.79
N LYS A 175 1.03 -15.41 22.05
CA LYS A 175 -0.34 -15.68 21.60
C LYS A 175 -1.34 -14.64 22.10
N ALA A 176 -1.28 -14.24 23.37
CA ALA A 176 -2.23 -13.30 23.93
C ALA A 176 -2.02 -11.89 23.30
N LYS A 177 -0.76 -11.47 23.12
CA LYS A 177 -0.42 -10.19 22.51
C LYS A 177 -0.85 -10.12 21.03
N ARG A 178 -0.56 -11.16 20.22
CA ARG A 178 -0.93 -11.15 18.81
C ARG A 178 -2.46 -11.19 18.59
N LEU A 179 -3.19 -11.96 19.39
CA LEU A 179 -4.66 -12.01 19.31
C LEU A 179 -5.29 -10.68 19.75
N LYS A 180 -4.76 -10.03 20.79
CA LYS A 180 -5.20 -8.68 21.20
C LYS A 180 -5.02 -7.66 20.08
N LYS A 181 -3.85 -7.63 19.43
CA LYS A 181 -3.56 -6.73 18.31
C LYS A 181 -4.45 -7.01 17.10
N ALA A 182 -4.60 -8.27 16.72
CA ALA A 182 -5.47 -8.69 15.63
C ALA A 182 -6.94 -8.32 15.89
N SER A 183 -7.41 -8.50 17.13
CA SER A 183 -8.76 -8.12 17.56
C SER A 183 -9.01 -6.62 17.38
N ALA A 184 -8.08 -5.77 17.81
CA ALA A 184 -8.19 -4.31 17.66
C ALA A 184 -8.23 -3.87 16.19
N LEU A 185 -7.45 -4.53 15.31
CA LEU A 185 -7.48 -4.25 13.87
C LEU A 185 -8.78 -4.70 13.21
N LEU A 186 -9.37 -5.82 13.63
CA LEU A 186 -10.69 -6.23 13.15
C LEU A 186 -11.79 -5.24 13.58
N ASP A 187 -11.67 -4.65 14.77
CA ASP A 187 -12.57 -3.57 15.19
C ASP A 187 -12.38 -2.33 14.31
N LEU A 188 -11.14 -1.94 14.01
CA LEU A 188 -10.81 -0.81 13.13
C LEU A 188 -11.42 -0.97 11.72
N VAL A 189 -11.34 -2.17 11.14
CA VAL A 189 -11.95 -2.46 9.82
C VAL A 189 -13.44 -2.81 9.89
N LYS A 190 -14.10 -2.52 11.01
CA LYS A 190 -15.55 -2.74 11.26
C LYS A 190 -15.97 -4.21 11.21
N LEU A 191 -15.10 -5.13 11.58
CA LEU A 191 -15.34 -6.59 11.61
C LEU A 191 -15.33 -7.18 13.03
N GLY A 192 -15.51 -6.37 14.06
CA GLY A 192 -15.50 -6.80 15.46
C GLY A 192 -16.45 -7.96 15.79
N LYS A 193 -17.63 -8.01 15.15
CA LYS A 193 -18.62 -9.07 15.32
C LYS A 193 -18.26 -10.37 14.58
N TYR A 194 -17.33 -10.30 13.62
CA TYR A 194 -16.96 -11.42 12.72
C TYR A 194 -15.62 -12.08 13.08
N LYS A 195 -15.02 -11.74 14.23
CA LYS A 195 -13.70 -12.24 14.65
C LYS A 195 -13.57 -13.77 14.61
N ASN A 196 -14.65 -14.46 14.97
CA ASN A 196 -14.70 -15.93 15.04
C ASN A 196 -15.24 -16.59 13.76
N HIS A 197 -15.63 -15.81 12.73
CA HIS A 197 -16.09 -16.36 11.47
C HIS A 197 -14.89 -16.85 10.63
N ARG A 198 -15.13 -17.92 9.87
CA ARG A 198 -14.18 -18.39 8.84
C ARG A 198 -14.43 -17.68 7.51
N PRO A 199 -13.45 -17.60 6.61
CA PRO A 199 -13.62 -16.97 5.29
C PRO A 199 -14.85 -17.46 4.52
N THR A 200 -15.18 -18.76 4.61
CA THR A 200 -16.35 -19.36 3.97
C THR A 200 -17.71 -18.86 4.50
N GLN A 201 -17.72 -18.17 5.63
CA GLN A 201 -18.89 -17.57 6.28
C GLN A 201 -18.96 -16.05 6.08
N MET A 202 -18.09 -15.49 5.25
CA MET A 202 -17.91 -14.05 5.08
C MET A 202 -18.14 -13.64 3.63
N SER A 203 -18.73 -12.45 3.42
CA SER A 203 -18.81 -11.86 2.07
C SER A 203 -17.42 -11.48 1.53
N GLY A 204 -17.28 -11.29 0.21
CA GLY A 204 -16.03 -10.88 -0.42
C GLY A 204 -15.46 -9.60 0.20
N GLY A 205 -16.27 -8.57 0.42
CA GLY A 205 -15.85 -7.33 1.07
C GLY A 205 -15.42 -7.52 2.54
N GLN A 206 -16.05 -8.44 3.28
CA GLN A 206 -15.60 -8.81 4.63
C GLN A 206 -14.25 -9.52 4.58
N GLN A 207 -14.07 -10.46 3.64
CA GLN A 207 -12.80 -11.16 3.46
C GLN A 207 -11.68 -10.19 3.08
N GLN A 208 -11.96 -9.22 2.19
CA GLN A 208 -10.97 -8.21 1.82
C GLN A 208 -10.58 -7.34 3.02
N ARG A 209 -11.54 -6.90 3.84
CA ARG A 209 -11.23 -6.16 5.07
C ARG A 209 -10.40 -6.99 6.07
N VAL A 210 -10.58 -8.31 6.13
CA VAL A 210 -9.67 -9.20 6.89
C VAL A 210 -8.26 -9.17 6.28
N GLY A 211 -8.15 -9.20 4.94
CA GLY A 211 -6.87 -9.06 4.22
C GLY A 211 -6.17 -7.75 4.52
N VAL A 212 -6.91 -6.63 4.54
CA VAL A 212 -6.40 -5.30 4.95
C VAL A 212 -5.90 -5.34 6.39
N ALA A 213 -6.69 -5.85 7.33
CA ALA A 213 -6.30 -5.96 8.75
C ALA A 213 -5.05 -6.84 8.92
N ARG A 214 -4.93 -7.93 8.15
CA ARG A 214 -3.75 -8.81 8.15
C ARG A 214 -2.51 -8.10 7.66
N ALA A 215 -2.62 -7.29 6.61
CA ALA A 215 -1.50 -6.51 6.09
C ALA A 215 -1.01 -5.49 7.13
N LEU A 216 -1.91 -4.88 7.89
CA LEU A 216 -1.62 -3.86 8.90
C LEU A 216 -1.06 -4.41 10.22
N VAL A 217 -1.23 -5.71 10.51
CA VAL A 217 -0.99 -6.25 11.86
C VAL A 217 0.48 -6.18 12.29
N VAL A 218 1.41 -6.15 11.35
CA VAL A 218 2.86 -6.04 11.63
C VAL A 218 3.34 -4.59 11.72
N ASP A 219 2.44 -3.59 11.60
CA ASP A 219 2.77 -2.16 11.46
C ASP A 219 3.82 -1.92 10.38
N PRO A 220 3.56 -2.33 9.12
CA PRO A 220 4.54 -2.24 8.06
C PRO A 220 4.80 -0.77 7.68
N GLU A 221 5.99 -0.48 7.17
CA GLU A 221 6.29 0.84 6.59
C GLU A 221 5.61 1.01 5.23
N ILE A 222 5.47 -0.08 4.49
CA ILE A 222 4.92 -0.09 3.14
C ILE A 222 3.88 -1.22 3.02
N ILE A 223 2.76 -0.87 2.39
CA ILE A 223 1.70 -1.82 2.03
C ILE A 223 1.66 -1.91 0.51
N PHE A 224 1.82 -3.10 -0.02
CA PHE A 224 1.56 -3.40 -1.43
C PHE A 224 0.17 -3.98 -1.59
N ALA A 225 -0.58 -3.52 -2.59
CA ALA A 225 -1.92 -3.99 -2.91
C ALA A 225 -2.01 -4.35 -4.40
N ASP A 226 -2.26 -5.62 -4.71
CA ASP A 226 -2.42 -6.12 -6.06
C ASP A 226 -3.90 -6.27 -6.37
N GLU A 227 -4.45 -5.36 -7.16
CA GLU A 227 -5.87 -5.29 -7.53
C GLU A 227 -6.84 -5.53 -6.36
N PRO A 228 -6.75 -4.76 -5.26
CA PRO A 228 -7.34 -5.12 -3.96
C PRO A 228 -8.87 -5.21 -3.96
N THR A 229 -9.53 -4.76 -5.00
CA THR A 229 -10.99 -4.76 -5.12
C THR A 229 -11.49 -5.46 -6.40
N GLY A 230 -10.61 -6.10 -7.17
CA GLY A 230 -10.95 -6.72 -8.44
C GLY A 230 -12.01 -7.83 -8.38
N ASN A 231 -12.28 -8.39 -7.18
CA ASN A 231 -13.30 -9.41 -6.96
C ASN A 231 -14.53 -8.89 -6.19
N LEU A 232 -14.72 -7.57 -6.12
CA LEU A 232 -15.80 -6.94 -5.35
C LEU A 232 -16.74 -6.16 -6.29
N ASP A 233 -17.99 -5.98 -5.86
CA ASP A 233 -18.90 -5.04 -6.51
C ASP A 233 -18.47 -3.58 -6.27
N SER A 234 -18.96 -2.65 -7.11
CA SER A 234 -18.52 -1.25 -7.12
C SER A 234 -18.73 -0.53 -5.77
N ASN A 235 -19.84 -0.80 -5.06
CA ASN A 235 -20.12 -0.16 -3.79
C ASN A 235 -19.17 -0.66 -2.70
N THR A 236 -18.99 -1.98 -2.62
CA THR A 236 -18.07 -2.60 -1.67
C THR A 236 -16.61 -2.20 -1.97
N SER A 237 -16.24 -2.09 -3.26
CA SER A 237 -14.92 -1.60 -3.68
C SER A 237 -14.65 -0.20 -3.14
N LYS A 238 -15.59 0.72 -3.32
CA LYS A 238 -15.48 2.08 -2.80
C LYS A 238 -15.31 2.12 -1.28
N GLU A 239 -16.12 1.35 -0.54
CA GLU A 239 -15.99 1.29 0.93
C GLU A 239 -14.62 0.74 1.38
N VAL A 240 -14.08 -0.25 0.69
CA VAL A 240 -12.75 -0.80 1.00
C VAL A 240 -11.66 0.21 0.67
N MET A 241 -11.76 0.93 -0.45
CA MET A 241 -10.79 1.96 -0.83
C MET A 241 -10.80 3.14 0.14
N GLU A 242 -11.98 3.63 0.53
CA GLU A 242 -12.10 4.69 1.55
C GLU A 242 -11.48 4.25 2.89
N LEU A 243 -11.73 3.01 3.32
CA LEU A 243 -11.11 2.45 4.51
C LEU A 243 -9.58 2.39 4.39
N MET A 244 -9.05 1.92 3.26
CA MET A 244 -7.60 1.85 3.03
C MET A 244 -6.97 3.24 3.05
N GLN A 245 -7.56 4.22 2.35
CA GLN A 245 -7.09 5.60 2.33
C GLN A 245 -7.07 6.20 3.74
N GLN A 246 -8.17 6.05 4.49
CA GLN A 246 -8.25 6.55 5.86
C GLN A 246 -7.15 5.96 6.74
N VAL A 247 -6.99 4.64 6.75
CA VAL A 247 -5.99 3.95 7.60
C VAL A 247 -4.56 4.34 7.23
N VAL A 248 -4.26 4.45 5.94
CA VAL A 248 -2.93 4.86 5.45
C VAL A 248 -2.59 6.27 5.96
N HIS A 249 -3.52 7.22 5.81
CA HIS A 249 -3.28 8.60 6.24
C HIS A 249 -3.22 8.74 7.77
N GLU A 250 -4.11 8.06 8.52
CA GLU A 250 -4.10 8.11 10.00
C GLU A 250 -2.84 7.50 10.59
N LYS A 251 -2.32 6.43 9.98
CA LYS A 251 -1.13 5.73 10.46
C LYS A 251 0.17 6.20 9.81
N GLN A 252 0.12 7.15 8.88
CA GLN A 252 1.27 7.64 8.11
C GLN A 252 2.06 6.49 7.45
N GLN A 253 1.34 5.46 6.97
CA GLN A 253 1.91 4.34 6.22
C GLN A 253 1.93 4.67 4.74
N THR A 254 2.81 4.03 3.99
CA THR A 254 2.87 4.18 2.53
C THR A 254 2.12 3.03 1.87
N LEU A 255 1.22 3.33 0.93
CA LEU A 255 0.47 2.34 0.16
C LEU A 255 0.83 2.44 -1.31
N VAL A 256 1.19 1.31 -1.91
CA VAL A 256 1.41 1.18 -3.36
C VAL A 256 0.40 0.16 -3.90
N MET A 257 -0.55 0.66 -4.65
CA MET A 257 -1.62 -0.14 -5.26
C MET A 257 -1.36 -0.34 -6.75
N VAL A 258 -1.57 -1.53 -7.25
CA VAL A 258 -1.65 -1.83 -8.68
C VAL A 258 -3.11 -2.04 -9.04
N THR A 259 -3.56 -1.40 -10.10
CA THR A 259 -4.92 -1.56 -10.64
C THR A 259 -4.95 -1.28 -12.14
N HIS A 260 -5.95 -1.82 -12.83
CA HIS A 260 -6.30 -1.43 -14.18
C HIS A 260 -7.51 -0.48 -14.22
N ASP A 261 -8.10 -0.18 -13.08
CA ASP A 261 -9.27 0.68 -12.90
C ASP A 261 -8.83 2.10 -12.53
N ASN A 262 -9.06 3.06 -13.45
CA ASN A 262 -8.73 4.47 -13.24
C ASN A 262 -9.55 5.11 -12.12
N HIS A 263 -10.80 4.65 -11.93
CA HIS A 263 -11.64 5.17 -10.85
C HIS A 263 -11.05 4.82 -9.48
N LEU A 264 -10.57 3.61 -9.31
CA LEU A 264 -9.88 3.21 -8.07
C LEU A 264 -8.54 3.93 -7.90
N ALA A 265 -7.85 4.22 -8.99
CA ALA A 265 -6.60 4.98 -8.94
C ALA A 265 -6.81 6.44 -8.48
N SER A 266 -7.99 7.02 -8.67
CA SER A 266 -8.30 8.40 -8.23
C SER A 266 -8.28 8.59 -6.71
N PHE A 267 -8.34 7.50 -5.92
CA PHE A 267 -8.14 7.55 -4.46
C PHE A 267 -6.70 7.84 -4.06
N ALA A 268 -5.74 7.60 -4.95
CA ALA A 268 -4.31 7.78 -4.68
C ALA A 268 -3.90 9.27 -4.68
N ASP A 269 -2.81 9.58 -3.97
CA ASP A 269 -2.19 10.91 -3.99
C ASP A 269 -1.33 11.10 -5.24
N ARG A 270 -0.74 10.00 -5.77
CA ARG A 270 0.03 10.02 -7.02
C ARG A 270 -0.31 8.79 -7.86
N ILE A 271 -0.42 8.99 -9.17
CA ILE A 271 -0.77 7.94 -10.13
C ILE A 271 0.37 7.79 -11.12
N PHE A 272 0.94 6.59 -11.20
CA PHE A 272 2.02 6.22 -12.13
C PHE A 272 1.42 5.42 -13.29
N HIS A 273 1.54 5.96 -14.51
CA HIS A 273 1.04 5.28 -15.72
C HIS A 273 2.15 4.44 -16.33
N ILE A 274 1.93 3.12 -16.41
CA ILE A 274 2.90 2.19 -16.99
C ILE A 274 2.38 1.64 -18.32
N ILE A 275 3.19 1.78 -19.39
CA ILE A 275 2.93 1.24 -20.72
C ILE A 275 4.22 0.55 -21.19
N ASP A 276 4.10 -0.68 -21.68
CA ASP A 276 5.22 -1.46 -22.22
C ASP A 276 6.45 -1.48 -21.32
N GLY A 277 6.21 -1.63 -20.02
CA GLY A 277 7.25 -1.70 -19.00
C GLY A 277 7.96 -0.38 -18.69
N LYS A 278 7.41 0.77 -19.08
CA LYS A 278 7.94 2.12 -18.78
C LYS A 278 6.91 2.97 -18.07
N ILE A 279 7.35 3.80 -17.14
CA ILE A 279 6.53 4.87 -16.59
C ILE A 279 6.53 6.02 -17.61
N VAL A 280 5.36 6.27 -18.20
CA VAL A 280 5.20 7.30 -19.24
C VAL A 280 4.68 8.62 -18.69
N ARG A 281 3.99 8.59 -17.54
CA ARG A 281 3.40 9.76 -16.90
C ARG A 281 3.22 9.52 -15.40
N ILE A 282 3.34 10.59 -14.63
CA ILE A 282 3.03 10.62 -13.20
C ILE A 282 2.09 11.80 -12.95
N ASP A 283 0.92 11.51 -12.38
CA ASP A 283 -0.04 12.53 -11.98
C ASP A 283 0.03 12.76 -10.49
N ASP A 284 0.12 14.01 -10.07
CA ASP A 284 0.06 14.42 -8.67
C ASP A 284 -1.35 14.90 -8.33
N MET A 285 -2.00 14.17 -7.41
CA MET A 285 -3.35 14.44 -6.93
C MET A 285 -3.33 14.99 -5.50
N THR A 286 -2.15 15.25 -4.95
CA THR A 286 -1.96 15.75 -3.59
C THR A 286 -2.70 17.08 -3.40
N GLY A 287 -3.51 17.18 -2.36
CA GLY A 287 -4.26 18.39 -2.04
C GLY A 287 -5.51 18.64 -2.89
N LYS A 288 -5.80 17.81 -3.91
CA LYS A 288 -7.03 17.92 -4.69
C LYS A 288 -8.21 17.34 -3.91
N SER A 289 -9.33 18.05 -3.96
CA SER A 289 -10.60 17.56 -3.41
C SER A 289 -11.12 16.34 -4.21
N LYS A 290 -12.05 15.59 -3.63
CA LYS A 290 -12.66 14.44 -4.30
C LYS A 290 -13.33 14.83 -5.63
N GLU A 291 -14.02 15.98 -5.66
CA GLU A 291 -14.68 16.50 -6.85
C GLU A 291 -13.70 16.90 -7.95
N GLU A 292 -12.54 17.44 -7.58
CA GLU A 292 -11.47 17.78 -8.53
C GLU A 292 -10.81 16.52 -9.11
N ARG A 293 -10.63 15.48 -8.29
CA ARG A 293 -10.12 14.18 -8.72
C ARG A 293 -11.07 13.50 -9.71
N GLU A 294 -12.37 13.49 -9.43
CA GLU A 294 -13.39 12.93 -10.33
C GLU A 294 -13.52 13.71 -11.67
N LYS A 295 -13.38 15.03 -11.64
CA LYS A 295 -13.36 15.83 -12.88
C LYS A 295 -12.14 15.55 -13.75
N GLU A 296 -10.99 15.37 -13.12
CA GLU A 296 -9.74 15.09 -13.83
C GLU A 296 -9.73 13.67 -14.41
N GLU A 297 -10.37 12.72 -13.73
CA GLU A 297 -10.59 11.37 -14.23
C GLU A 297 -11.47 11.39 -15.50
N LYS A 298 -12.61 12.05 -15.47
CA LYS A 298 -13.50 12.18 -16.64
C LYS A 298 -12.80 12.81 -17.84
N LYS A 299 -12.01 13.86 -17.60
CA LYS A 299 -11.21 14.50 -18.64
C LYS A 299 -10.21 13.54 -19.28
N ARG A 300 -9.61 12.65 -18.48
CA ARG A 300 -8.67 11.62 -18.96
C ARG A 300 -9.35 10.55 -19.79
N GLU A 301 -10.55 10.13 -19.41
CA GLU A 301 -11.35 9.16 -20.18
C GLU A 301 -11.73 9.74 -21.53
N GLU A 302 -12.09 11.01 -21.59
CA GLU A 302 -12.38 11.73 -22.84
C GLU A 302 -11.12 11.83 -23.73
N GLU A 303 -9.96 12.20 -23.17
CA GLU A 303 -8.69 12.28 -23.89
C GLU A 303 -8.18 10.91 -24.39
N ALA A 304 -8.48 9.82 -23.70
CA ALA A 304 -8.09 8.46 -24.10
C ALA A 304 -9.02 7.84 -25.16
N SER A 305 -10.17 8.47 -25.41
CA SER A 305 -11.17 8.01 -26.39
C SER A 305 -11.01 8.64 -27.78
N ILE A 306 -10.05 9.58 -27.91
CA ILE A 306 -9.66 10.26 -29.15
C ILE A 306 -8.40 9.60 -29.74
#